data_5913393ae576ba6e1b948694b09a7dd1
#
_entry.id   5913393ae576ba6e1b948694b09a7dd1
#
_cell.length_a   1.000
_cell.length_b   1.000
_cell.length_c   1.000
_cell.angle_alpha   90.00
_cell.angle_beta   90.00
_cell.angle_gamma   90.00
#
_symmetry.space_group_name_H-M   'P 1'
#
loop_
_entity.id
_entity.type
_entity.pdbx_description
1 polymer ?
#
loop_
_entity_poly.entity_id
_entity_poly.type
_entity_poly.pdbx_seq_one_letter_code
_entity_poly.pdbx_strand_id
1 'polypeptide(L)'
;MQENRFAVVAEVGDRIADLSTPRPIVDEDRMAANISRVQSYMDANGLRFRPHIKTHKIPALAAAQVAAGAKGINCQKISEAEVFAAAGFEDILITFNILGPQKLERLSELHENIAGLKVVADSTVTVDGLSAHFADRKPLAVLVECDTGGGRCGVQKPEAASLLAKRIVEAKGLVFGGLVTYPKPQSASDVEAFISQTLALLQTEGIACPIVSNGGTPSLFEAHLVTSATEHRAGTYIYNDRSMVRMGHCTEDDCAMHVLSTVVSRPTADRAVIDAGSKALTSDLHGFADFGAIVGYPQARITSLSEEHGVIDLSNCTGDRPKIGEKLFIIPNHTCVVSNLFDTMVFHRNGTVSRVEEVAARGLVW
;
A
#
# COMPACT_ATOMS: atom_id res chain seq x y z
N MET A 1 -15.35 12.12 -22.15
CA MET A 1 -13.89 11.93 -22.27
C MET A 1 -13.58 11.74 -23.75
N GLN A 2 -12.68 12.52 -24.36
CA GLN A 2 -12.21 12.22 -25.70
C GLN A 2 -11.41 10.93 -25.63
N GLU A 3 -11.84 9.91 -26.39
CA GLU A 3 -11.04 8.70 -26.59
C GLU A 3 -9.67 9.13 -27.11
N ASN A 4 -8.63 8.80 -26.34
CA ASN A 4 -7.26 9.07 -26.76
C ASN A 4 -6.90 8.07 -27.86
N ARG A 5 -7.15 8.46 -29.13
CA ARG A 5 -6.93 7.63 -30.33
C ARG A 5 -5.49 7.15 -30.52
N PHE A 6 -4.57 7.60 -29.67
CA PHE A 6 -3.14 7.25 -29.69
C PHE A 6 -2.72 6.32 -28.54
N ALA A 7 -3.63 6.00 -27.62
CA ALA A 7 -3.31 5.04 -26.58
C ALA A 7 -3.31 3.62 -27.17
N VAL A 8 -2.14 2.99 -27.19
CA VAL A 8 -2.03 1.55 -27.48
C VAL A 8 -2.52 0.82 -26.22
N VAL A 9 -3.79 0.48 -26.20
CA VAL A 9 -4.42 -0.24 -25.10
C VAL A 9 -4.15 -1.73 -25.31
N ALA A 10 -3.70 -2.43 -24.26
CA ALA A 10 -3.66 -3.89 -24.28
C ALA A 10 -5.09 -4.41 -24.29
N GLU A 11 -5.36 -5.45 -25.05
CA GLU A 11 -6.68 -6.09 -25.13
C GLU A 11 -6.65 -7.50 -24.52
N VAL A 12 -7.81 -7.94 -24.02
CA VAL A 12 -7.96 -9.31 -23.54
C VAL A 12 -7.69 -10.29 -24.68
N GLY A 13 -6.80 -11.25 -24.42
CA GLY A 13 -6.35 -12.22 -25.40
C GLY A 13 -4.98 -11.89 -26.01
N ASP A 14 -4.47 -10.69 -25.86
CA ASP A 14 -3.11 -10.34 -26.31
C ASP A 14 -2.06 -11.15 -25.55
N ARG A 15 -0.96 -11.46 -26.23
CA ARG A 15 0.20 -12.05 -25.55
C ARG A 15 1.02 -10.92 -24.90
N ILE A 16 1.40 -11.08 -23.64
CA ILE A 16 2.23 -10.08 -22.96
C ILE A 16 3.57 -9.84 -23.69
N ALA A 17 4.08 -10.86 -24.40
CA ALA A 17 5.28 -10.73 -25.21
C ALA A 17 5.11 -9.74 -26.39
N ASP A 18 3.90 -9.45 -26.83
CA ASP A 18 3.62 -8.58 -27.99
C ASP A 18 3.20 -7.15 -27.55
N LEU A 19 2.98 -6.92 -26.26
CA LEU A 19 2.56 -5.62 -25.75
C LEU A 19 3.63 -4.54 -25.93
N SER A 20 3.19 -3.30 -26.12
CA SER A 20 4.06 -2.13 -26.06
C SER A 20 4.60 -1.89 -24.67
N THR A 21 5.86 -1.42 -24.57
CA THR A 21 6.58 -1.15 -23.33
C THR A 21 6.95 0.35 -23.20
N PRO A 22 7.27 0.85 -21.99
CA PRO A 22 7.20 0.13 -20.71
C PRO A 22 5.76 0.00 -20.20
N ARG A 23 5.47 -1.07 -19.43
CA ARG A 23 4.12 -1.33 -18.94
C ARG A 23 4.12 -2.16 -17.66
N PRO A 24 3.33 -1.82 -16.62
CA PRO A 24 3.13 -2.68 -15.48
C PRO A 24 2.20 -3.84 -15.86
N ILE A 25 2.63 -5.04 -15.54
CA ILE A 25 1.88 -6.28 -15.72
C ILE A 25 1.77 -7.03 -14.41
N VAL A 26 0.66 -7.72 -14.19
CA VAL A 26 0.38 -8.47 -12.97
C VAL A 26 -0.01 -9.91 -13.33
N ASP A 27 0.70 -10.86 -12.76
CA ASP A 27 0.33 -12.28 -12.78
C ASP A 27 -0.84 -12.50 -11.81
N GLU A 28 -2.03 -12.81 -12.32
CA GLU A 28 -3.24 -12.98 -11.52
C GLU A 28 -3.18 -14.18 -10.58
N ASP A 29 -2.52 -15.24 -10.97
CA ASP A 29 -2.46 -16.47 -10.16
C ASP A 29 -1.53 -16.24 -8.97
N ARG A 30 -0.38 -15.57 -9.17
CA ARG A 30 0.51 -15.15 -8.07
C ARG A 30 -0.19 -14.15 -7.14
N MET A 31 -0.89 -13.17 -7.69
CA MET A 31 -1.65 -12.19 -6.90
C MET A 31 -2.73 -12.87 -6.06
N ALA A 32 -3.50 -13.78 -6.63
CA ALA A 32 -4.53 -14.53 -5.92
C ALA A 32 -3.94 -15.41 -4.80
N ALA A 33 -2.80 -16.06 -5.07
CA ALA A 33 -2.06 -16.84 -4.07
C ALA A 33 -1.58 -15.95 -2.90
N ASN A 34 -1.08 -14.75 -3.18
CA ASN A 34 -0.67 -13.79 -2.16
C ASN A 34 -1.86 -13.35 -1.28
N ILE A 35 -3.01 -13.05 -1.89
CA ILE A 35 -4.24 -12.69 -1.15
C ILE A 35 -4.65 -13.85 -0.24
N SER A 36 -4.73 -15.06 -0.77
CA SER A 36 -5.12 -16.25 -0.01
C SER A 36 -4.15 -16.54 1.14
N ARG A 37 -2.84 -16.49 0.90
CA ARG A 37 -1.81 -16.75 1.90
C ARG A 37 -1.92 -15.81 3.09
N VAL A 38 -2.08 -14.52 2.83
CA VAL A 38 -2.17 -13.51 3.90
C VAL A 38 -3.49 -13.62 4.65
N GLN A 39 -4.62 -13.79 3.96
CA GLN A 39 -5.90 -13.95 4.64
C GLN A 39 -5.90 -15.21 5.53
N SER A 40 -5.42 -16.34 5.01
CA SER A 40 -5.33 -17.60 5.79
C SER A 40 -4.45 -17.44 7.03
N TYR A 41 -3.33 -16.69 6.92
CA TYR A 41 -2.48 -16.39 8.07
C TYR A 41 -3.22 -15.55 9.12
N MET A 42 -3.99 -14.54 8.71
CA MET A 42 -4.76 -13.71 9.64
C MET A 42 -5.86 -14.52 10.33
N ASP A 43 -6.58 -15.33 9.57
CA ASP A 43 -7.67 -16.17 10.09
C ASP A 43 -7.12 -17.20 11.10
N ALA A 44 -5.99 -17.84 10.79
CA ALA A 44 -5.34 -18.80 11.67
C ALA A 44 -4.87 -18.19 13.01
N ASN A 45 -4.62 -16.88 13.03
CA ASN A 45 -4.20 -16.16 14.23
C ASN A 45 -5.32 -15.31 14.88
N GLY A 46 -6.57 -15.43 14.41
CA GLY A 46 -7.72 -14.71 14.97
C GLY A 46 -7.68 -13.18 14.77
N LEU A 47 -6.86 -12.71 13.82
CA LEU A 47 -6.70 -11.30 13.52
C LEU A 47 -7.64 -10.88 12.37
N ARG A 48 -8.33 -9.76 12.53
CA ARG A 48 -8.99 -9.12 11.39
C ARG A 48 -7.95 -8.56 10.44
N PHE A 49 -8.23 -8.65 9.16
CA PHE A 49 -7.35 -8.07 8.14
C PHE A 49 -8.00 -6.86 7.48
N ARG A 50 -7.23 -5.76 7.36
CA ARG A 50 -7.65 -4.54 6.69
C ARG A 50 -6.59 -4.14 5.64
N PRO A 51 -6.74 -4.56 4.38
CA PRO A 51 -5.75 -4.26 3.34
C PRO A 51 -5.61 -2.76 3.10
N HIS A 52 -4.37 -2.31 2.88
CA HIS A 52 -4.08 -0.93 2.51
C HIS A 52 -4.09 -0.79 0.99
N ILE A 53 -5.10 -0.09 0.46
CA ILE A 53 -5.36 0.00 -0.98
C ILE A 53 -4.39 0.92 -1.73
N LYS A 54 -3.60 1.74 -1.03
CA LYS A 54 -2.65 2.66 -1.67
C LYS A 54 -1.62 1.97 -2.57
N THR A 55 -1.42 0.65 -2.39
CA THR A 55 -0.49 -0.14 -3.19
C THR A 55 -0.99 -0.30 -4.62
N HIS A 56 -2.26 -0.58 -4.80
CA HIS A 56 -2.84 -0.84 -6.12
C HIS A 56 -3.77 0.26 -6.62
N LYS A 57 -4.51 0.93 -5.73
CA LYS A 57 -5.47 2.01 -6.05
C LYS A 57 -6.58 1.60 -7.04
N ILE A 58 -6.94 0.33 -7.06
CA ILE A 58 -7.90 -0.31 -7.98
C ILE A 58 -9.04 -0.92 -7.18
N PRO A 59 -10.29 -0.43 -7.31
CA PRO A 59 -11.43 -0.96 -6.54
C PRO A 59 -11.68 -2.45 -6.74
N ALA A 60 -11.52 -2.99 -7.95
CA ALA A 60 -11.71 -4.41 -8.22
C ALA A 60 -10.76 -5.31 -7.39
N LEU A 61 -9.53 -4.86 -7.12
CA LEU A 61 -8.59 -5.60 -6.29
C LEU A 61 -8.97 -5.56 -4.80
N ALA A 62 -9.44 -4.40 -4.32
CA ALA A 62 -9.94 -4.30 -2.96
C ALA A 62 -11.18 -5.20 -2.77
N ALA A 63 -12.05 -5.30 -3.77
CA ALA A 63 -13.20 -6.22 -3.75
C ALA A 63 -12.75 -7.68 -3.65
N ALA A 64 -11.71 -8.08 -4.39
CA ALA A 64 -11.12 -9.42 -4.28
C ALA A 64 -10.54 -9.69 -2.87
N GLN A 65 -9.89 -8.70 -2.24
CA GLN A 65 -9.38 -8.81 -0.88
C GLN A 65 -10.50 -8.94 0.16
N VAL A 66 -11.60 -8.18 0.00
CA VAL A 66 -12.78 -8.28 0.88
C VAL A 66 -13.49 -9.62 0.67
N ALA A 67 -13.63 -10.08 -0.56
CA ALA A 67 -14.20 -11.40 -0.86
C ALA A 67 -13.37 -12.55 -0.26
N ALA A 68 -12.07 -12.38 -0.12
CA ALA A 68 -11.18 -13.34 0.55
C ALA A 68 -11.32 -13.34 2.09
N GLY A 69 -12.00 -12.33 2.70
CA GLY A 69 -12.25 -12.29 4.14
C GLY A 69 -11.85 -11.00 4.86
N ALA A 70 -11.20 -10.07 4.17
CA ALA A 70 -10.80 -8.78 4.77
C ALA A 70 -12.00 -7.98 5.29
N LYS A 71 -11.78 -7.26 6.41
CA LYS A 71 -12.82 -6.49 7.11
C LYS A 71 -12.66 -5.00 6.86
N GLY A 72 -13.19 -4.52 5.73
CA GLY A 72 -13.03 -3.15 5.26
C GLY A 72 -11.65 -2.90 4.63
N ILE A 73 -11.34 -1.65 4.35
CA ILE A 73 -10.10 -1.22 3.68
C ILE A 73 -9.41 -0.07 4.43
N ASN A 74 -8.11 0.09 4.19
CA ASN A 74 -7.35 1.25 4.65
C ASN A 74 -6.97 2.12 3.45
N CYS A 75 -7.32 3.40 3.49
CA CYS A 75 -6.89 4.43 2.56
C CYS A 75 -5.83 5.33 3.19
N GLN A 76 -4.99 5.96 2.36
CA GLN A 76 -4.02 6.93 2.86
C GLN A 76 -4.58 8.34 2.85
N LYS A 77 -5.42 8.69 1.90
CA LYS A 77 -5.93 10.04 1.65
C LYS A 77 -7.45 10.06 1.46
N ILE A 78 -8.05 11.23 1.67
CA ILE A 78 -9.49 11.43 1.44
C ILE A 78 -9.84 11.14 -0.02
N SER A 79 -9.05 11.67 -0.96
CA SER A 79 -9.24 11.48 -2.39
C SER A 79 -9.20 10.00 -2.84
N GLU A 80 -8.40 9.16 -2.19
CA GLU A 80 -8.48 7.70 -2.39
C GLU A 80 -9.80 7.16 -1.83
N ALA A 81 -10.13 7.53 -0.59
CA ALA A 81 -11.33 7.03 0.08
C ALA A 81 -12.61 7.37 -0.68
N GLU A 82 -12.70 8.55 -1.30
CA GLU A 82 -13.84 8.96 -2.15
C GLU A 82 -14.04 8.02 -3.34
N VAL A 83 -12.95 7.63 -4.04
CA VAL A 83 -13.01 6.69 -5.16
C VAL A 83 -13.52 5.32 -4.71
N PHE A 84 -13.01 4.83 -3.58
CA PHE A 84 -13.43 3.52 -3.07
C PHE A 84 -14.83 3.56 -2.47
N ALA A 85 -15.25 4.64 -1.83
CA ALA A 85 -16.64 4.83 -1.38
C ALA A 85 -17.60 4.85 -2.57
N ALA A 86 -17.27 5.55 -3.65
CA ALA A 86 -18.05 5.55 -4.89
C ALA A 86 -18.14 4.15 -5.53
N ALA A 87 -17.16 3.28 -5.28
CA ALA A 87 -17.18 1.87 -5.70
C ALA A 87 -17.90 0.93 -4.70
N GLY A 88 -18.55 1.48 -3.65
CA GLY A 88 -19.39 0.73 -2.71
C GLY A 88 -18.69 0.23 -1.45
N PHE A 89 -17.47 0.70 -1.14
CA PHE A 89 -16.81 0.37 0.13
C PHE A 89 -17.33 1.28 1.24
N GLU A 90 -17.86 0.69 2.31
CA GLU A 90 -18.48 1.42 3.43
C GLU A 90 -17.59 1.45 4.69
N ASP A 91 -16.74 0.44 4.92
CA ASP A 91 -15.82 0.38 6.06
C ASP A 91 -14.42 0.82 5.63
N ILE A 92 -14.13 2.11 5.82
CA ILE A 92 -12.89 2.76 5.41
C ILE A 92 -12.19 3.38 6.63
N LEU A 93 -10.90 3.05 6.81
CA LEU A 93 -10.00 3.73 7.73
C LEU A 93 -9.02 4.60 6.93
N ILE A 94 -8.98 5.90 7.20
CA ILE A 94 -7.98 6.80 6.61
C ILE A 94 -6.86 7.01 7.63
N THR A 95 -5.67 6.46 7.36
CA THR A 95 -4.50 6.55 8.25
C THR A 95 -3.63 7.76 7.90
N PHE A 96 -4.21 8.95 8.05
CA PHE A 96 -3.54 10.23 7.82
C PHE A 96 -4.18 11.34 8.67
N ASN A 97 -3.37 12.21 9.26
CA ASN A 97 -3.86 13.37 10.00
C ASN A 97 -4.52 14.38 9.05
N ILE A 98 -5.80 14.67 9.26
CA ILE A 98 -6.60 15.52 8.38
C ILE A 98 -6.71 16.90 9.01
N LEU A 99 -6.19 17.90 8.31
CA LEU A 99 -6.13 19.30 8.75
C LEU A 99 -6.57 20.25 7.64
N GLY A 100 -7.17 21.35 8.04
CA GLY A 100 -7.58 22.42 7.16
C GLY A 100 -9.04 22.31 6.65
N PRO A 101 -9.70 23.45 6.44
CA PRO A 101 -11.16 23.50 6.23
C PRO A 101 -11.60 22.74 4.98
N GLN A 102 -10.87 22.82 3.88
CA GLN A 102 -11.23 22.12 2.64
C GLN A 102 -11.23 20.60 2.79
N LYS A 103 -10.23 20.05 3.52
CA LYS A 103 -10.17 18.59 3.76
C LYS A 103 -11.22 18.14 4.76
N LEU A 104 -11.52 18.95 5.76
CA LEU A 104 -12.57 18.65 6.74
C LEU A 104 -13.95 18.64 6.09
N GLU A 105 -14.24 19.57 5.16
CA GLU A 105 -15.50 19.57 4.42
C GLU A 105 -15.64 18.30 3.56
N ARG A 106 -14.62 17.95 2.76
CA ARG A 106 -14.64 16.71 1.97
C ARG A 106 -14.78 15.46 2.85
N LEU A 107 -14.12 15.46 4.03
CA LEU A 107 -14.24 14.37 4.99
C LEU A 107 -15.66 14.22 5.50
N SER A 108 -16.35 15.34 5.81
CA SER A 108 -17.74 15.29 6.27
C SER A 108 -18.70 14.85 5.18
N GLU A 109 -18.53 15.31 3.94
CA GLU A 109 -19.29 14.83 2.80
C GLU A 109 -19.11 13.30 2.59
N LEU A 110 -17.88 12.80 2.65
CA LEU A 110 -17.60 11.38 2.58
C LEU A 110 -18.27 10.61 3.74
N HIS A 111 -18.20 11.17 4.96
CA HIS A 111 -18.76 10.54 6.17
C HIS A 111 -20.27 10.41 6.15
N GLU A 112 -20.99 11.34 5.52
CA GLU A 112 -22.44 11.24 5.32
C GLU A 112 -22.83 10.11 4.34
N ASN A 113 -21.95 9.81 3.39
CA ASN A 113 -22.22 8.85 2.31
C ASN A 113 -21.84 7.40 2.64
N ILE A 114 -21.04 7.14 3.70
CA ILE A 114 -20.67 5.78 4.09
C ILE A 114 -20.87 5.54 5.58
N ALA A 115 -21.13 4.28 5.94
CA ALA A 115 -21.50 3.94 7.32
C ALA A 115 -20.30 3.89 8.27
N GLY A 116 -19.15 3.43 7.82
CA GLY A 116 -18.03 2.99 8.65
C GLY A 116 -16.74 3.79 8.48
N LEU A 117 -16.81 5.11 8.20
CA LEU A 117 -15.62 5.94 8.09
C LEU A 117 -14.92 6.13 9.44
N LYS A 118 -13.60 5.96 9.44
CA LYS A 118 -12.72 6.18 10.58
C LYS A 118 -11.49 6.96 10.13
N VAL A 119 -10.96 7.81 11.01
CA VAL A 119 -9.73 8.56 10.78
C VAL A 119 -8.78 8.43 11.96
N VAL A 120 -7.57 8.96 11.83
CA VAL A 120 -6.57 8.98 12.91
C VAL A 120 -6.29 10.39 13.38
N ALA A 121 -5.81 10.51 14.62
CA ALA A 121 -5.24 11.73 15.18
C ALA A 121 -4.06 11.39 16.09
N ASP A 122 -3.03 12.25 16.09
CA ASP A 122 -1.86 12.14 16.97
C ASP A 122 -1.59 13.40 17.80
N SER A 123 -2.48 14.38 17.70
CA SER A 123 -2.33 15.66 18.37
C SER A 123 -3.67 16.27 18.80
N THR A 124 -3.62 17.11 19.83
CA THR A 124 -4.79 17.88 20.25
C THR A 124 -5.28 18.82 19.14
N VAL A 125 -4.38 19.35 18.33
CA VAL A 125 -4.74 20.23 17.21
C VAL A 125 -5.62 19.49 16.18
N THR A 126 -5.27 18.24 15.86
CA THR A 126 -6.08 17.41 14.96
C THR A 126 -7.43 17.09 15.59
N VAL A 127 -7.46 16.67 16.86
CA VAL A 127 -8.71 16.35 17.58
C VAL A 127 -9.63 17.56 17.67
N ASP A 128 -9.10 18.73 18.04
CA ASP A 128 -9.89 19.95 18.17
C ASP A 128 -10.44 20.43 16.84
N GLY A 129 -9.65 20.35 15.77
CA GLY A 129 -10.10 20.67 14.42
C GLY A 129 -11.24 19.76 13.94
N LEU A 130 -11.11 18.44 14.17
CA LEU A 130 -12.17 17.48 13.89
C LEU A 130 -13.41 17.75 14.75
N SER A 131 -13.25 17.96 16.06
CA SER A 131 -14.38 18.22 16.97
C SER A 131 -15.13 19.50 16.58
N ALA A 132 -14.44 20.58 16.30
CA ALA A 132 -15.07 21.83 15.88
C ALA A 132 -15.88 21.66 14.57
N HIS A 133 -15.39 20.82 13.65
CA HIS A 133 -16.06 20.60 12.38
C HIS A 133 -17.27 19.63 12.49
N PHE A 134 -17.16 18.60 13.35
CA PHE A 134 -18.18 17.56 13.51
C PHE A 134 -19.15 17.80 14.68
N ALA A 135 -19.05 18.92 15.41
CA ALA A 135 -19.81 19.18 16.64
C ALA A 135 -21.33 19.01 16.52
N ASP A 136 -21.90 19.37 15.36
CA ASP A 136 -23.33 19.30 15.06
C ASP A 136 -23.64 18.35 13.88
N ARG A 137 -22.69 17.42 13.58
CA ARG A 137 -22.80 16.45 12.49
C ARG A 137 -22.86 15.01 13.06
N LYS A 138 -23.03 14.02 12.19
CA LYS A 138 -22.89 12.60 12.52
C LYS A 138 -21.51 12.35 13.16
N PRO A 139 -21.44 11.72 14.36
CA PRO A 139 -20.20 11.53 15.08
C PRO A 139 -19.19 10.71 14.28
N LEU A 140 -17.95 11.22 14.18
CA LEU A 140 -16.85 10.59 13.47
C LEU A 140 -16.00 9.73 14.42
N ALA A 141 -15.69 8.49 14.01
CA ALA A 141 -14.78 7.62 14.74
C ALA A 141 -13.31 8.03 14.51
N VAL A 142 -12.59 8.29 15.60
CA VAL A 142 -11.18 8.72 15.58
C VAL A 142 -10.33 7.74 16.38
N LEU A 143 -9.27 7.20 15.76
CA LEU A 143 -8.27 6.37 16.40
C LEU A 143 -7.04 7.22 16.76
N VAL A 144 -6.42 6.95 17.90
CA VAL A 144 -5.15 7.57 18.26
C VAL A 144 -4.02 6.87 17.52
N GLU A 145 -3.24 7.63 16.75
CA GLU A 145 -2.01 7.12 16.12
C GLU A 145 -0.87 7.15 17.13
N CYS A 146 -0.22 5.99 17.30
CA CYS A 146 0.88 5.75 18.23
C CYS A 146 2.18 5.48 17.45
N ASP A 147 3.25 6.19 17.78
CA ASP A 147 4.58 5.87 17.25
C ASP A 147 5.26 4.82 18.16
N THR A 148 5.29 3.61 17.71
CA THR A 148 5.93 2.48 18.40
C THR A 148 7.35 2.20 17.89
N GLY A 149 8.07 3.26 17.49
CA GLY A 149 9.45 3.23 17.00
C GLY A 149 9.59 3.36 15.49
N GLY A 150 8.50 3.69 14.77
CA GLY A 150 8.53 3.98 13.33
C GLY A 150 9.18 5.33 13.00
N GLY A 151 9.19 6.28 13.93
CA GLY A 151 9.83 7.59 13.77
C GLY A 151 9.12 8.48 12.74
N ARG A 152 7.78 8.40 12.64
CA ARG A 152 7.02 9.17 11.64
C ARG A 152 5.92 10.02 12.30
N CYS A 153 4.70 9.53 12.34
CA CYS A 153 3.55 10.15 13.01
C CYS A 153 3.19 9.32 14.24
N GLY A 154 2.48 9.95 15.18
CA GLY A 154 1.95 9.28 16.34
C GLY A 154 2.47 9.83 17.67
N VAL A 155 1.68 9.67 18.71
CA VAL A 155 2.08 10.00 20.07
C VAL A 155 3.19 9.06 20.56
N GLN A 156 4.14 9.62 21.32
CA GLN A 156 5.42 8.94 21.65
C GLN A 156 5.38 8.11 22.93
N LYS A 157 4.31 8.23 23.74
CA LYS A 157 4.20 7.58 25.05
C LYS A 157 2.80 7.06 25.29
N PRO A 158 2.63 5.94 26.01
CA PRO A 158 1.32 5.41 26.40
C PRO A 158 0.43 6.41 27.13
N GLU A 159 1.02 7.24 28.00
CA GLU A 159 0.28 8.26 28.75
C GLU A 159 -0.29 9.33 27.81
N ALA A 160 0.47 9.73 26.79
CA ALA A 160 0.00 10.68 25.77
C ALA A 160 -1.12 10.08 24.92
N ALA A 161 -1.05 8.77 24.61
CA ALA A 161 -2.11 8.06 23.89
C ALA A 161 -3.40 8.02 24.72
N SER A 162 -3.31 7.71 26.02
CA SER A 162 -4.46 7.71 26.93
C SER A 162 -5.08 9.09 27.08
N LEU A 163 -4.27 10.15 27.26
CA LEU A 163 -4.76 11.52 27.35
C LEU A 163 -5.45 11.98 26.05
N LEU A 164 -4.92 11.63 24.88
CA LEU A 164 -5.54 11.98 23.62
C LEU A 164 -6.84 11.20 23.38
N ALA A 165 -6.90 9.93 23.78
CA ALA A 165 -8.13 9.13 23.75
C ALA A 165 -9.23 9.73 24.63
N LYS A 166 -8.88 10.15 25.86
CA LYS A 166 -9.80 10.86 26.76
C LYS A 166 -10.33 12.14 26.15
N ARG A 167 -9.44 12.94 25.53
CA ARG A 167 -9.84 14.14 24.81
C ARG A 167 -10.83 13.86 23.67
N ILE A 168 -10.64 12.74 22.92
CA ILE A 168 -11.58 12.33 21.87
C ILE A 168 -12.93 11.96 22.46
N VAL A 169 -12.96 11.23 23.58
CA VAL A 169 -14.20 10.84 24.28
C VAL A 169 -15.00 12.06 24.76
N GLU A 170 -14.29 13.11 25.22
CA GLU A 170 -14.89 14.36 25.74
C GLU A 170 -15.27 15.33 24.59
N ALA A 171 -14.76 15.12 23.38
CA ALA A 171 -14.92 16.01 22.24
C ALA A 171 -16.29 15.83 21.57
N LYS A 172 -17.01 16.93 21.31
CA LYS A 172 -18.28 16.91 20.56
C LYS A 172 -18.07 16.40 19.14
N GLY A 173 -19.03 15.61 18.66
CA GLY A 173 -19.03 15.10 17.30
C GLY A 173 -17.97 14.03 17.01
N LEU A 174 -17.25 13.53 18.02
CA LEU A 174 -16.26 12.46 17.87
C LEU A 174 -16.62 11.25 18.72
N VAL A 175 -16.11 10.08 18.30
CA VAL A 175 -16.16 8.83 19.05
C VAL A 175 -14.76 8.24 19.04
N PHE A 176 -14.28 7.80 20.20
CA PHE A 176 -13.01 7.09 20.26
C PHE A 176 -13.12 5.73 19.59
N GLY A 177 -12.39 5.54 18.51
CA GLY A 177 -12.42 4.34 17.67
C GLY A 177 -11.36 3.30 18.05
N GLY A 178 -10.35 3.67 18.86
CA GLY A 178 -9.28 2.78 19.25
C GLY A 178 -7.88 3.34 19.02
N LEU A 179 -6.90 2.45 18.86
CA LEU A 179 -5.49 2.77 18.67
C LEU A 179 -5.03 2.28 17.29
N VAL A 180 -4.05 2.98 16.71
CA VAL A 180 -3.42 2.57 15.46
C VAL A 180 -1.91 2.79 15.55
N THR A 181 -1.13 1.85 14.99
CA THR A 181 0.33 2.00 14.93
C THR A 181 0.89 1.47 13.62
N TYR A 182 1.99 2.06 13.14
CA TYR A 182 2.80 1.59 12.02
C TYR A 182 4.23 1.35 12.51
N PRO A 183 4.54 0.13 12.97
CA PRO A 183 5.82 -0.19 13.57
C PRO A 183 6.93 -0.36 12.53
N LYS A 184 8.18 -0.26 13.00
CA LYS A 184 9.33 -0.76 12.23
C LYS A 184 9.32 -2.30 12.19
N PRO A 185 10.03 -2.92 11.23
CA PRO A 185 10.20 -4.39 11.22
C PRO A 185 10.82 -4.90 12.52
N GLN A 186 10.50 -6.12 12.92
CA GLN A 186 11.10 -6.83 14.06
C GLN A 186 10.96 -6.08 15.41
N SER A 187 9.82 -5.41 15.62
CA SER A 187 9.57 -4.65 16.85
C SER A 187 8.27 -5.05 17.57
N ALA A 188 7.79 -6.27 17.36
CA ALA A 188 6.53 -6.74 17.92
C ALA A 188 6.48 -6.60 19.46
N SER A 189 7.58 -6.87 20.17
CA SER A 189 7.67 -6.71 21.64
C SER A 189 7.51 -5.26 22.08
N ASP A 190 8.13 -4.31 21.36
CA ASP A 190 8.03 -2.88 21.69
C ASP A 190 6.60 -2.38 21.43
N VAL A 191 5.98 -2.85 20.34
CA VAL A 191 4.58 -2.57 20.02
C VAL A 191 3.65 -3.10 21.12
N GLU A 192 3.81 -4.37 21.50
CA GLU A 192 2.98 -4.99 22.53
C GLU A 192 3.13 -4.26 23.87
N ALA A 193 4.36 -3.90 24.28
CA ALA A 193 4.61 -3.17 25.51
C ALA A 193 3.94 -1.79 25.52
N PHE A 194 4.04 -1.04 24.41
CA PHE A 194 3.39 0.27 24.29
C PHE A 194 1.86 0.15 24.33
N ILE A 195 1.30 -0.76 23.54
CA ILE A 195 -0.15 -0.93 23.40
C ILE A 195 -0.77 -1.46 24.69
N SER A 196 -0.20 -2.52 25.30
CA SER A 196 -0.72 -3.08 26.54
C SER A 196 -0.70 -2.08 27.69
N GLN A 197 0.36 -1.26 27.81
CA GLN A 197 0.42 -0.18 28.79
C GLN A 197 -0.65 0.88 28.51
N THR A 198 -0.85 1.27 27.24
CA THR A 198 -1.92 2.21 26.88
C THR A 198 -3.29 1.66 27.24
N LEU A 199 -3.56 0.38 26.93
CA LEU A 199 -4.84 -0.26 27.24
C LEU A 199 -5.09 -0.31 28.76
N ALA A 200 -4.07 -0.57 29.58
CA ALA A 200 -4.20 -0.53 31.04
C ALA A 200 -4.57 0.86 31.54
N LEU A 201 -3.97 1.92 30.99
CA LEU A 201 -4.33 3.31 31.32
C LEU A 201 -5.77 3.63 30.90
N LEU A 202 -6.19 3.25 29.69
CA LEU A 202 -7.56 3.43 29.24
C LEU A 202 -8.58 2.70 30.13
N GLN A 203 -8.25 1.50 30.57
CA GLN A 203 -9.09 0.71 31.50
C GLN A 203 -9.29 1.42 32.83
N THR A 204 -8.25 2.06 33.40
CA THR A 204 -8.37 2.83 34.65
C THR A 204 -9.28 4.05 34.52
N GLU A 205 -9.37 4.63 33.32
CA GLU A 205 -10.27 5.74 33.00
C GLU A 205 -11.67 5.27 32.53
N GLY A 206 -11.92 3.95 32.48
CA GLY A 206 -13.19 3.37 32.02
C GLY A 206 -13.44 3.53 30.52
N ILE A 207 -12.38 3.75 29.72
CA ILE A 207 -12.46 3.95 28.28
C ILE A 207 -12.24 2.61 27.56
N ALA A 208 -13.27 2.13 26.86
CA ALA A 208 -13.15 0.94 26.02
C ALA A 208 -12.35 1.23 24.73
N CYS A 209 -11.46 0.31 24.35
CA CYS A 209 -10.69 0.39 23.11
C CYS A 209 -11.18 -0.68 22.11
N PRO A 210 -12.10 -0.35 21.19
CA PRO A 210 -12.72 -1.35 20.32
C PRO A 210 -11.80 -1.89 19.22
N ILE A 211 -10.82 -1.09 18.80
CA ILE A 211 -9.88 -1.46 17.73
C ILE A 211 -8.46 -1.17 18.20
N VAL A 212 -7.59 -2.16 18.04
CA VAL A 212 -6.14 -1.99 18.07
C VAL A 212 -5.63 -2.42 16.70
N SER A 213 -5.36 -1.42 15.87
CA SER A 213 -4.98 -1.62 14.47
C SER A 213 -3.47 -1.52 14.32
N ASN A 214 -2.83 -2.65 14.11
CA ASN A 214 -1.37 -2.76 13.97
C ASN A 214 -0.96 -2.84 12.49
N GLY A 215 0.28 -2.52 12.19
CA GLY A 215 0.99 -3.10 11.07
C GLY A 215 1.32 -2.26 9.88
N GLY A 216 1.78 -3.01 8.99
CA GLY A 216 2.28 -2.72 7.65
C GLY A 216 2.83 -4.00 7.07
N THR A 217 3.09 -4.07 5.75
CA THR A 217 3.64 -5.29 5.14
C THR A 217 4.98 -5.74 5.76
N PRO A 218 5.89 -4.83 6.21
CA PRO A 218 7.14 -5.26 6.84
C PRO A 218 7.03 -6.06 8.15
N SER A 219 5.89 -5.98 8.85
CA SER A 219 5.61 -6.76 10.07
C SER A 219 4.50 -7.79 9.90
N LEU A 220 4.16 -8.13 8.66
CA LEU A 220 2.99 -8.92 8.32
C LEU A 220 2.96 -10.29 9.02
N PHE A 221 4.03 -11.07 8.88
CA PHE A 221 4.11 -12.43 9.45
C PHE A 221 4.58 -12.46 10.91
N GLU A 222 4.74 -11.29 11.53
CA GLU A 222 4.93 -11.10 12.96
C GLU A 222 3.67 -10.59 13.66
N ALA A 223 2.58 -10.39 12.93
CA ALA A 223 1.35 -9.78 13.44
C ALA A 223 0.77 -10.50 14.66
N HIS A 224 0.89 -11.82 14.71
CA HIS A 224 0.43 -12.67 15.82
C HIS A 224 1.22 -12.46 17.13
N LEU A 225 2.42 -11.87 17.06
CA LEU A 225 3.24 -11.58 18.25
C LEU A 225 2.74 -10.34 19.02
N VAL A 226 1.89 -9.51 18.41
CA VAL A 226 1.24 -8.37 19.06
C VAL A 226 -0.14 -8.83 19.53
N THR A 227 -0.18 -9.42 20.72
CA THR A 227 -1.38 -10.10 21.26
C THR A 227 -2.51 -9.14 21.60
N SER A 228 -2.19 -7.86 21.83
CA SER A 228 -3.18 -6.79 22.03
C SER A 228 -3.84 -6.31 20.73
N ALA A 229 -3.31 -6.68 19.56
CA ALA A 229 -3.88 -6.25 18.27
C ALA A 229 -5.19 -6.99 17.96
N THR A 230 -6.18 -6.25 17.44
CA THR A 230 -7.45 -6.80 16.97
C THR A 230 -7.55 -6.88 15.45
N GLU A 231 -6.71 -6.08 14.75
CA GLU A 231 -6.59 -6.13 13.29
C GLU A 231 -5.16 -5.81 12.85
N HIS A 232 -4.81 -6.29 11.64
CA HIS A 232 -3.56 -5.96 10.99
C HIS A 232 -3.79 -5.30 9.63
N ARG A 233 -2.91 -4.35 9.25
CA ARG A 233 -2.95 -3.66 7.96
C ARG A 233 -1.69 -3.96 7.17
N ALA A 234 -1.86 -4.32 5.89
CA ALA A 234 -0.75 -4.47 4.94
C ALA A 234 -1.24 -4.15 3.52
N GLY A 235 -0.36 -3.66 2.67
CA GLY A 235 -0.71 -3.29 1.30
C GLY A 235 0.16 -3.99 0.25
N THR A 236 1.47 -3.91 0.34
CA THR A 236 2.43 -4.37 -0.67
C THR A 236 2.33 -5.87 -0.96
N TYR A 237 1.87 -6.66 0.01
CA TYR A 237 1.76 -8.11 -0.07
C TYR A 237 0.97 -8.63 -1.29
N ILE A 238 0.01 -7.84 -1.80
CA ILE A 238 -0.82 -8.25 -2.93
C ILE A 238 0.01 -8.48 -4.20
N TYR A 239 1.01 -7.62 -4.38
CA TYR A 239 1.93 -7.70 -5.51
C TYR A 239 3.28 -8.27 -5.12
N ASN A 240 3.71 -8.06 -3.87
CA ASN A 240 5.07 -8.16 -3.42
C ASN A 240 6.02 -7.29 -4.27
N ASP A 241 7.25 -7.16 -3.86
CA ASP A 241 8.29 -6.43 -4.56
C ASP A 241 9.67 -6.84 -4.02
N ARG A 242 10.71 -6.28 -4.61
CA ARG A 242 12.07 -6.57 -4.23
C ARG A 242 12.37 -6.27 -2.75
N SER A 243 11.73 -5.25 -2.17
CA SER A 243 11.92 -4.94 -0.75
C SER A 243 11.32 -6.02 0.16
N MET A 244 10.21 -6.64 -0.23
CA MET A 244 9.60 -7.76 0.50
C MET A 244 10.44 -9.03 0.40
N VAL A 245 11.04 -9.29 -0.76
CA VAL A 245 11.99 -10.40 -0.96
C VAL A 245 13.20 -10.23 -0.03
N ARG A 246 13.80 -9.04 0.00
CA ARG A 246 14.94 -8.73 0.88
C ARG A 246 14.62 -8.88 2.37
N MET A 247 13.39 -8.59 2.79
CA MET A 247 12.94 -8.77 4.18
C MET A 247 12.58 -10.23 4.50
N GLY A 248 12.64 -11.15 3.54
CA GLY A 248 12.31 -12.57 3.74
C GLY A 248 10.82 -12.87 3.86
N HIS A 249 9.96 -11.94 3.45
CA HIS A 249 8.49 -12.14 3.50
C HIS A 249 7.95 -12.94 2.32
N CYS A 250 8.69 -12.98 1.22
CA CYS A 250 8.34 -13.67 0.00
C CYS A 250 9.60 -14.03 -0.81
N THR A 251 9.44 -14.79 -1.88
CA THR A 251 10.46 -15.05 -2.89
C THR A 251 10.18 -14.18 -4.14
N GLU A 252 11.11 -14.16 -5.10
CA GLU A 252 10.87 -13.49 -6.39
C GLU A 252 9.69 -14.12 -7.14
N ASP A 253 9.44 -15.41 -6.96
CA ASP A 253 8.30 -16.12 -7.56
C ASP A 253 6.95 -15.68 -6.98
N ASP A 254 6.92 -15.10 -5.79
CA ASP A 254 5.72 -14.53 -5.18
C ASP A 254 5.45 -13.09 -5.66
N CYS A 255 6.39 -12.46 -6.39
CA CYS A 255 6.20 -11.12 -6.95
C CYS A 255 5.24 -11.19 -8.14
N ALA A 256 4.03 -10.70 -7.94
CA ALA A 256 2.98 -10.73 -8.96
C ALA A 256 3.12 -9.60 -9.97
N MET A 257 3.62 -8.41 -9.56
CA MET A 257 3.77 -7.26 -10.44
C MET A 257 5.19 -7.14 -10.97
N HIS A 258 5.28 -6.96 -12.29
CA HIS A 258 6.52 -6.63 -13.01
C HIS A 258 6.33 -5.39 -13.88
N VAL A 259 7.40 -4.68 -14.15
CA VAL A 259 7.45 -3.70 -15.24
C VAL A 259 8.04 -4.42 -16.46
N LEU A 260 7.21 -4.60 -17.49
CA LEU A 260 7.65 -5.10 -18.80
C LEU A 260 8.38 -3.97 -19.53
N SER A 261 9.59 -4.23 -19.97
CA SER A 261 10.45 -3.23 -20.62
C SER A 261 11.23 -3.84 -21.77
N THR A 262 11.53 -3.05 -22.80
CA THR A 262 12.28 -3.52 -23.97
C THR A 262 13.74 -3.03 -23.92
N VAL A 263 14.68 -3.90 -24.26
CA VAL A 263 16.06 -3.50 -24.50
C VAL A 263 16.14 -2.73 -25.82
N VAL A 264 16.32 -1.42 -25.71
CA VAL A 264 16.33 -0.53 -26.88
C VAL A 264 17.72 -0.28 -27.47
N SER A 265 18.78 -0.57 -26.69
CA SER A 265 20.15 -0.35 -27.14
C SER A 265 21.15 -1.26 -26.41
N ARG A 266 22.23 -1.61 -27.13
CA ARG A 266 23.41 -2.33 -26.60
C ARG A 266 24.69 -1.61 -27.06
N PRO A 267 25.04 -0.45 -26.45
CA PRO A 267 26.17 0.36 -26.92
C PRO A 267 27.54 -0.32 -26.73
N THR A 268 27.68 -1.21 -25.76
CA THR A 268 28.89 -2.00 -25.52
C THR A 268 28.53 -3.43 -25.12
N ALA A 269 29.52 -4.31 -25.02
CA ALA A 269 29.33 -5.67 -24.53
C ALA A 269 28.74 -5.70 -23.11
N ASP A 270 29.14 -4.77 -22.25
CA ASP A 270 28.80 -4.71 -20.83
C ASP A 270 27.72 -3.69 -20.47
N ARG A 271 27.07 -3.06 -21.46
CA ARG A 271 26.00 -2.08 -21.25
C ARG A 271 24.80 -2.33 -22.14
N ALA A 272 23.62 -2.42 -21.54
CA ALA A 272 22.33 -2.37 -22.22
C ALA A 272 21.52 -1.16 -21.74
N VAL A 273 20.55 -0.73 -22.55
CA VAL A 273 19.62 0.34 -22.21
C VAL A 273 18.21 -0.17 -22.46
N ILE A 274 17.32 0.10 -21.52
CA ILE A 274 15.89 -0.23 -21.60
C ILE A 274 15.05 1.04 -21.69
N ASP A 275 13.82 0.90 -22.19
CA ASP A 275 12.83 1.99 -22.29
C ASP A 275 12.07 2.29 -20.99
N ALA A 276 12.41 1.64 -19.88
CA ALA A 276 11.86 1.93 -18.57
C ALA A 276 12.85 2.80 -17.79
N GLY A 277 12.56 4.07 -17.66
CA GLY A 277 13.26 5.03 -16.82
C GLY A 277 12.52 5.30 -15.51
N SER A 278 12.80 6.45 -14.86
CA SER A 278 12.20 6.81 -13.58
C SER A 278 10.67 7.04 -13.66
N LYS A 279 10.14 7.36 -14.84
CA LYS A 279 8.70 7.47 -15.09
C LYS A 279 7.98 6.13 -15.15
N ALA A 280 8.70 5.01 -15.17
CA ALA A 280 8.15 3.65 -15.16
C ALA A 280 8.56 2.85 -13.93
N LEU A 281 9.84 2.93 -13.53
CA LEU A 281 10.42 2.15 -12.42
C LEU A 281 10.48 2.92 -11.10
N THR A 282 10.20 4.24 -11.11
CA THR A 282 10.45 5.17 -9.99
C THR A 282 11.96 5.33 -9.68
N SER A 283 12.32 6.44 -9.07
CA SER A 283 13.69 6.70 -8.56
C SER A 283 13.86 6.28 -7.10
N ASP A 284 12.88 5.61 -6.50
CA ASP A 284 12.90 5.19 -5.11
C ASP A 284 13.78 3.95 -4.93
N LEU A 285 14.94 4.14 -4.33
CA LEU A 285 15.90 3.08 -4.11
C LEU A 285 15.52 2.11 -2.99
N HIS A 286 14.69 2.51 -2.04
CA HIS A 286 14.33 1.66 -0.89
C HIS A 286 15.53 1.00 -0.17
N GLY A 287 16.69 1.66 -0.19
CA GLY A 287 17.92 1.15 0.40
C GLY A 287 18.67 0.12 -0.47
N PHE A 288 18.30 -0.05 -1.74
CA PHE A 288 19.08 -0.77 -2.74
C PHE A 288 20.09 0.18 -3.42
N ALA A 289 21.09 -0.39 -4.08
CA ALA A 289 22.06 0.35 -4.89
C ALA A 289 21.68 0.44 -6.38
N ASP A 290 20.54 -0.16 -6.77
CA ASP A 290 20.05 -0.30 -8.14
C ASP A 290 18.51 -0.24 -8.18
N PHE A 291 17.91 -0.22 -9.37
CA PHE A 291 16.51 0.17 -9.59
C PHE A 291 15.57 -0.99 -9.96
N GLY A 292 15.83 -2.18 -9.50
CA GLY A 292 14.98 -3.36 -9.70
C GLY A 292 15.79 -4.63 -9.94
N ALA A 293 15.10 -5.78 -9.95
CA ALA A 293 15.69 -7.06 -10.29
C ALA A 293 15.17 -7.53 -11.66
N ILE A 294 16.06 -7.96 -12.54
CA ILE A 294 15.71 -8.41 -13.89
C ILE A 294 15.54 -9.93 -13.85
N VAL A 295 14.33 -10.41 -14.07
CA VAL A 295 14.01 -11.84 -14.08
C VAL A 295 14.83 -12.54 -15.17
N GLY A 296 15.48 -13.64 -14.81
CA GLY A 296 16.36 -14.40 -15.71
C GLY A 296 17.79 -13.86 -15.84
N TYR A 297 18.08 -12.66 -15.30
CA TYR A 297 19.42 -12.04 -15.35
C TYR A 297 19.87 -11.58 -13.96
N PRO A 298 20.11 -12.48 -13.01
CA PRO A 298 20.36 -12.12 -11.60
C PRO A 298 21.66 -11.33 -11.36
N GLN A 299 22.58 -11.31 -12.32
CA GLN A 299 23.83 -10.57 -12.25
C GLN A 299 23.76 -9.20 -12.92
N ALA A 300 22.73 -8.94 -13.73
CA ALA A 300 22.50 -7.65 -14.37
C ALA A 300 21.98 -6.62 -13.35
N ARG A 301 22.44 -5.38 -13.46
CA ARG A 301 22.07 -4.29 -12.54
C ARG A 301 21.57 -3.08 -13.28
N ILE A 302 20.38 -2.58 -12.95
CA ILE A 302 19.91 -1.29 -13.45
C ILE A 302 20.57 -0.20 -12.59
N THR A 303 21.70 0.34 -13.06
CA THR A 303 22.57 1.21 -12.26
C THR A 303 22.17 2.67 -12.26
N SER A 304 21.48 3.12 -13.29
CA SER A 304 20.97 4.50 -13.37
C SER A 304 19.70 4.59 -14.19
N LEU A 305 18.89 5.61 -13.86
CA LEU A 305 17.69 5.97 -14.59
C LEU A 305 17.81 7.43 -15.06
N SER A 306 17.47 7.68 -16.32
CA SER A 306 16.92 8.96 -16.75
C SER A 306 15.39 8.84 -16.77
N GLU A 307 14.70 9.83 -17.30
CA GLU A 307 13.24 9.83 -17.28
C GLU A 307 12.63 8.63 -18.04
N GLU A 308 13.17 8.35 -19.24
CA GLU A 308 12.66 7.35 -20.19
C GLU A 308 13.61 6.17 -20.41
N HIS A 309 14.78 6.15 -19.78
CA HIS A 309 15.77 5.11 -19.99
C HIS A 309 16.33 4.55 -18.69
N GLY A 310 16.51 3.23 -18.64
CA GLY A 310 17.28 2.55 -17.61
C GLY A 310 18.57 1.99 -18.19
N VAL A 311 19.70 2.26 -17.53
CA VAL A 311 21.01 1.73 -17.94
C VAL A 311 21.31 0.46 -17.15
N ILE A 312 21.55 -0.62 -17.89
CA ILE A 312 21.89 -1.92 -17.31
C ILE A 312 23.40 -2.17 -17.44
N ASP A 313 24.05 -2.41 -16.32
CA ASP A 313 25.40 -2.94 -16.24
C ASP A 313 25.36 -4.48 -16.34
N LEU A 314 26.11 -5.02 -17.28
CA LEU A 314 26.24 -6.44 -17.60
C LEU A 314 27.64 -6.97 -17.34
N SER A 315 28.53 -6.16 -16.77
CA SER A 315 29.96 -6.51 -16.57
C SER A 315 30.15 -7.80 -15.75
N ASN A 316 29.24 -8.07 -14.80
CA ASN A 316 29.25 -9.26 -13.96
C ASN A 316 28.48 -10.46 -14.55
N CYS A 317 27.85 -10.30 -15.72
CA CYS A 317 27.10 -11.39 -16.35
C CYS A 317 28.03 -12.39 -17.02
N THR A 318 28.04 -13.62 -16.52
CA THR A 318 28.90 -14.72 -17.03
C THR A 318 28.22 -15.63 -18.04
N GLY A 319 26.89 -15.49 -18.23
CA GLY A 319 26.08 -16.28 -19.16
C GLY A 319 25.46 -15.45 -20.27
N ASP A 320 24.25 -15.81 -20.64
CA ASP A 320 23.45 -15.10 -21.62
C ASP A 320 23.22 -13.65 -21.18
N ARG A 321 23.17 -12.78 -22.19
CA ARG A 321 22.98 -11.33 -22.01
C ARG A 321 21.76 -10.88 -22.81
N PRO A 322 20.93 -9.98 -22.29
CA PRO A 322 19.75 -9.53 -23.00
C PRO A 322 20.08 -8.89 -24.35
N LYS A 323 19.28 -9.16 -25.38
CA LYS A 323 19.48 -8.70 -26.76
C LYS A 323 18.63 -7.48 -27.05
N ILE A 324 19.02 -6.67 -28.05
CA ILE A 324 18.18 -5.57 -28.53
C ILE A 324 16.84 -6.14 -29.04
N GLY A 325 15.75 -5.52 -28.62
CA GLY A 325 14.38 -5.96 -28.90
C GLY A 325 13.83 -6.99 -27.93
N GLU A 326 14.67 -7.54 -27.02
CA GLU A 326 14.21 -8.46 -26.00
C GLU A 326 13.39 -7.73 -24.94
N LYS A 327 12.29 -8.36 -24.50
CA LYS A 327 11.46 -7.87 -23.40
C LYS A 327 11.89 -8.48 -22.09
N LEU A 328 12.11 -7.61 -21.13
CA LEU A 328 12.55 -7.95 -19.79
C LEU A 328 11.41 -7.74 -18.78
N PHE A 329 11.30 -8.64 -17.83
CA PHE A 329 10.41 -8.53 -16.69
C PHE A 329 11.23 -8.00 -15.52
N ILE A 330 10.86 -6.85 -14.99
CA ILE A 330 11.60 -6.19 -13.93
C ILE A 330 10.74 -6.18 -12.66
N ILE A 331 11.22 -6.81 -11.59
CA ILE A 331 10.64 -6.68 -10.25
C ILE A 331 11.08 -5.31 -9.71
N PRO A 332 10.16 -4.35 -9.49
CA PRO A 332 10.55 -3.04 -8.98
C PRO A 332 11.00 -3.11 -7.53
N ASN A 333 11.79 -2.13 -7.10
CA ASN A 333 12.17 -1.99 -5.70
C ASN A 333 10.95 -1.81 -4.80
N HIS A 334 9.96 -1.03 -5.25
CA HIS A 334 8.70 -0.81 -4.55
C HIS A 334 7.50 -0.61 -5.49
N THR A 335 6.49 -1.47 -5.36
CA THR A 335 5.33 -1.50 -6.26
C THR A 335 4.37 -0.33 -6.09
N CYS A 336 4.23 0.24 -4.88
CA CYS A 336 3.23 1.28 -4.62
C CYS A 336 3.44 2.53 -5.47
N VAL A 337 4.70 2.94 -5.68
CA VAL A 337 5.02 4.12 -6.50
C VAL A 337 4.80 3.81 -7.97
N VAL A 338 5.18 2.61 -8.43
CA VAL A 338 4.95 2.17 -9.83
C VAL A 338 3.46 2.21 -10.17
N SER A 339 2.59 1.68 -9.31
CA SER A 339 1.13 1.75 -9.53
C SER A 339 0.63 3.18 -9.73
N ASN A 340 1.22 4.15 -9.00
CA ASN A 340 0.82 5.55 -9.11
C ASN A 340 1.37 6.27 -10.36
N LEU A 341 2.25 5.64 -11.15
CA LEU A 341 2.81 6.22 -12.38
C LEU A 341 1.98 5.91 -13.64
N PHE A 342 1.13 4.88 -13.61
CA PHE A 342 0.40 4.42 -14.77
C PHE A 342 -1.12 4.56 -14.62
N ASP A 343 -1.79 4.89 -15.72
CA ASP A 343 -3.27 5.00 -15.76
C ASP A 343 -3.95 3.64 -15.70
N THR A 344 -3.30 2.61 -16.25
CA THR A 344 -3.84 1.26 -16.34
C THR A 344 -2.83 0.21 -15.89
N MET A 345 -3.35 -0.90 -15.38
CA MET A 345 -2.61 -2.10 -15.01
C MET A 345 -3.08 -3.26 -15.89
N VAL A 346 -2.16 -4.00 -16.48
CA VAL A 346 -2.47 -5.17 -17.31
C VAL A 346 -2.34 -6.44 -16.47
N PHE A 347 -3.37 -7.25 -16.44
CA PHE A 347 -3.40 -8.54 -15.77
C PHE A 347 -3.28 -9.66 -16.80
N HIS A 348 -2.58 -10.72 -16.44
CA HIS A 348 -2.39 -11.87 -17.32
C HIS A 348 -2.45 -13.18 -16.57
N ARG A 349 -2.76 -14.27 -17.31
CA ARG A 349 -2.59 -15.67 -16.91
C ARG A 349 -1.79 -16.40 -17.97
N ASN A 350 -0.75 -17.09 -17.56
CA ASN A 350 0.11 -17.85 -18.48
C ASN A 350 0.55 -17.04 -19.71
N GLY A 351 0.89 -15.77 -19.52
CA GLY A 351 1.39 -14.91 -20.60
C GLY A 351 0.33 -14.36 -21.56
N THR A 352 -0.97 -14.53 -21.26
CA THR A 352 -2.08 -13.97 -22.04
C THR A 352 -2.84 -12.97 -21.19
N VAL A 353 -3.11 -11.79 -21.73
CA VAL A 353 -3.88 -10.73 -21.05
C VAL A 353 -5.28 -11.23 -20.73
N SER A 354 -5.63 -11.22 -19.47
CA SER A 354 -6.94 -11.64 -18.94
C SER A 354 -7.87 -10.45 -18.70
N ARG A 355 -7.31 -9.30 -18.34
CA ARG A 355 -8.04 -8.03 -18.16
C ARG A 355 -7.08 -6.84 -18.10
N VAL A 356 -7.63 -5.65 -18.28
CA VAL A 356 -6.96 -4.38 -18.06
C VAL A 356 -7.81 -3.55 -17.11
N GLU A 357 -7.21 -3.04 -16.04
CA GLU A 357 -7.89 -2.26 -15.03
C GLU A 357 -7.36 -0.83 -14.99
N GLU A 358 -8.25 0.13 -14.82
CA GLU A 358 -7.88 1.50 -14.50
C GLU A 358 -7.34 1.59 -13.07
N VAL A 359 -6.24 2.31 -12.88
CA VAL A 359 -5.75 2.68 -11.56
C VAL A 359 -6.56 3.88 -11.07
N ALA A 360 -7.81 3.64 -10.70
CA ALA A 360 -8.86 4.64 -10.53
C ALA A 360 -8.51 5.77 -9.53
N ALA A 361 -7.68 5.46 -8.51
CA ALA A 361 -7.19 6.46 -7.57
C ALA A 361 -5.75 6.94 -7.87
N ARG A 362 -5.25 6.77 -9.12
CA ARG A 362 -3.93 7.24 -9.52
C ARG A 362 -3.80 8.77 -9.34
N GLY A 363 -2.66 9.21 -8.80
CA GLY A 363 -2.38 10.64 -8.59
C GLY A 363 -3.19 11.29 -7.48
N LEU A 364 -4.16 10.60 -6.89
CA LEU A 364 -4.97 11.10 -5.78
C LEU A 364 -4.18 10.97 -4.46
N VAL A 365 -3.43 12.02 -4.11
CA VAL A 365 -2.49 12.05 -2.97
C VAL A 365 -2.80 13.16 -1.96
N TRP A 366 -3.98 13.79 -2.04
CA TRP A 366 -4.45 14.86 -1.15
C TRP A 366 -5.66 14.49 -0.28
#